data_e1f0e05886ba9af7eeec18209f48f4e2
#
_entry.id   e1f0e05886ba9af7eeec18209f48f4e2
#
_cell.length_a   1.000
_cell.length_b   1.000
_cell.length_c   1.000
_cell.angle_alpha   90.00
_cell.angle_beta   90.00
_cell.angle_gamma   90.00
#
_symmetry.space_group_name_H-M   'P 1'
#
loop_
_entity.id
_entity.type
_entity.pdbx_description
1 polymer ?
#
loop_
_entity_poly.entity_id
_entity_poly.type
_entity_poly.pdbx_seq_one_letter_code
_entity_poly.pdbx_strand_id
1 'polypeptide(L)'
;MNKHITLLASILLTECIFAQSITKNIVIDQFGYRGAATKIAIVRNPKVGFDAGQNYVPGNQLQIIDADSKKVVFEGDLEYKTNGENDATYGDEVWWFDFSELTTDGTYYVYDPKNSMRSYSFRIADNVYNSVLKDAVRMLFYQRAGCDKKAKYAGKAWADDASHLDALQDSHCRLFSSPDDA
;
A
#
# COMPACT_ATOMS: atom_id res chain seq x y z
N MET A 1 -50.42 23.42 -45.29
CA MET A 1 -50.33 22.26 -44.34
C MET A 1 -48.83 21.99 -44.15
N ASN A 2 -48.19 22.72 -43.23
CA ASN A 2 -46.74 22.67 -43.01
C ASN A 2 -46.48 21.71 -41.84
N LYS A 3 -45.78 20.62 -42.14
CA LYS A 3 -45.29 19.67 -41.12
C LYS A 3 -43.93 20.15 -40.65
N HIS A 4 -43.85 20.66 -39.44
CA HIS A 4 -42.59 20.93 -38.75
C HIS A 4 -42.01 19.60 -38.27
N ILE A 5 -40.89 19.19 -38.89
CA ILE A 5 -40.08 18.07 -38.43
C ILE A 5 -39.10 18.65 -37.40
N THR A 6 -39.39 18.38 -36.11
CA THR A 6 -38.46 18.71 -35.01
C THR A 6 -37.41 17.62 -34.93
N LEU A 7 -36.20 17.95 -35.39
CA LEU A 7 -35.03 17.09 -35.28
C LEU A 7 -34.51 17.15 -33.82
N LEU A 8 -34.77 16.14 -33.03
CA LEU A 8 -34.23 15.99 -31.68
C LEU A 8 -32.79 15.51 -31.82
N ALA A 9 -31.84 16.44 -31.74
CA ALA A 9 -30.41 16.09 -31.66
C ALA A 9 -30.11 15.54 -30.25
N SER A 10 -30.04 14.24 -30.14
CA SER A 10 -29.56 13.55 -28.96
C SER A 10 -28.02 13.72 -28.89
N ILE A 11 -27.55 14.62 -28.04
CA ILE A 11 -26.13 14.75 -27.74
C ILE A 11 -25.77 13.56 -26.85
N LEU A 12 -25.21 12.52 -27.44
CA LEU A 12 -24.50 11.49 -26.67
C LEU A 12 -23.22 12.14 -26.11
N LEU A 13 -23.25 12.53 -24.84
CA LEU A 13 -22.02 12.75 -24.09
C LEU A 13 -21.36 11.37 -23.91
N THR A 14 -20.41 11.08 -24.79
CA THR A 14 -19.47 9.98 -24.56
C THR A 14 -18.54 10.45 -23.45
N GLU A 15 -18.79 10.00 -22.22
CA GLU A 15 -17.80 10.09 -21.17
C GLU A 15 -16.60 9.26 -21.61
N CYS A 16 -15.55 9.93 -22.09
CA CYS A 16 -14.26 9.29 -22.30
C CYS A 16 -13.74 8.85 -20.93
N ILE A 17 -13.97 7.60 -20.57
CA ILE A 17 -13.27 6.96 -19.46
C ILE A 17 -11.81 6.83 -19.89
N PHE A 18 -11.01 7.86 -19.60
CA PHE A 18 -9.56 7.73 -19.69
C PHE A 18 -9.14 6.66 -18.69
N ALA A 19 -8.63 5.55 -19.19
CA ALA A 19 -8.03 4.52 -18.36
C ALA A 19 -6.84 5.16 -17.63
N GLN A 20 -7.02 5.43 -16.33
CA GLN A 20 -5.97 6.01 -15.50
C GLN A 20 -4.84 4.99 -15.33
N SER A 21 -3.66 5.34 -15.82
CA SER A 21 -2.49 4.48 -15.71
C SER A 21 -1.98 4.42 -14.27
N ILE A 22 -1.63 3.21 -13.80
CA ILE A 22 -1.02 3.02 -12.48
C ILE A 22 0.45 3.41 -12.57
N THR A 23 0.91 4.22 -11.62
CA THR A 23 2.33 4.57 -11.46
C THR A 23 2.91 4.00 -10.18
N LYS A 24 4.19 3.65 -10.20
CA LYS A 24 4.99 3.26 -9.02
C LYS A 24 5.55 4.47 -8.26
N ASN A 25 5.39 5.67 -8.81
CA ASN A 25 5.90 6.91 -8.23
C ASN A 25 4.99 7.46 -7.12
N ILE A 26 3.74 7.02 -7.04
CA ILE A 26 2.84 7.32 -5.93
C ILE A 26 2.76 6.09 -5.04
N VAL A 27 3.43 6.16 -3.89
CA VAL A 27 3.59 5.05 -2.95
C VAL A 27 2.62 5.22 -1.78
N ILE A 28 1.90 4.17 -1.49
CA ILE A 28 0.92 4.09 -0.39
C ILE A 28 1.26 2.89 0.50
N ASP A 29 0.71 2.83 1.72
CA ASP A 29 0.80 1.63 2.53
C ASP A 29 0.00 0.49 1.87
N GLN A 30 0.69 -0.59 1.54
CA GLN A 30 0.10 -1.74 0.85
C GLN A 30 -0.93 -2.50 1.72
N PHE A 31 -0.86 -2.38 3.05
CA PHE A 31 -1.84 -2.97 3.96
C PHE A 31 -3.07 -2.07 4.10
N GLY A 32 -2.94 -0.77 3.80
CA GLY A 32 -3.95 0.26 3.99
C GLY A 32 -3.77 1.03 5.29
N TYR A 33 -4.78 1.79 5.66
CA TYR A 33 -4.71 2.73 6.77
C TYR A 33 -5.89 2.52 7.73
N ARG A 34 -5.68 2.77 9.03
CA ARG A 34 -6.78 2.89 9.98
C ARG A 34 -7.41 4.28 9.87
N GLY A 35 -8.73 4.38 10.06
CA GLY A 35 -9.46 5.63 9.94
C GLY A 35 -8.86 6.78 10.76
N ALA A 36 -8.51 6.54 12.02
CA ALA A 36 -7.96 7.55 12.94
C ALA A 36 -6.43 7.72 12.86
N ALA A 37 -5.73 6.98 11.99
CA ALA A 37 -4.27 7.10 11.87
C ALA A 37 -3.87 8.26 10.96
N THR A 38 -2.63 8.74 11.11
CA THR A 38 -1.99 9.58 10.09
C THR A 38 -1.86 8.81 8.80
N LYS A 39 -2.27 9.42 7.68
CA LYS A 39 -2.28 8.81 6.36
C LYS A 39 -1.51 9.68 5.38
N ILE A 40 -0.34 9.21 5.00
CA ILE A 40 0.55 9.92 4.07
C ILE A 40 0.82 9.02 2.88
N ALA A 41 0.60 9.52 1.68
CA ALA A 41 1.16 8.95 0.46
C ALA A 41 2.46 9.67 0.12
N ILE A 42 3.43 8.91 -0.34
CA ILE A 42 4.73 9.44 -0.75
C ILE A 42 4.77 9.48 -2.27
N VAL A 43 5.05 10.65 -2.81
CA VAL A 43 5.33 10.79 -4.25
C VAL A 43 6.83 10.94 -4.43
N ARG A 44 7.39 10.12 -5.31
CA ARG A 44 8.83 10.09 -5.56
C ARG A 44 9.17 10.38 -7.02
N ASN A 45 10.28 11.08 -7.20
CA ASN A 45 10.91 11.30 -8.50
C ASN A 45 12.36 10.82 -8.41
N PRO A 46 12.69 9.62 -8.89
CA PRO A 46 14.03 9.08 -8.78
C PRO A 46 15.03 9.87 -9.63
N LYS A 47 16.13 10.31 -9.01
CA LYS A 47 17.21 11.07 -9.66
C LYS A 47 18.49 10.28 -9.73
N VAL A 48 18.70 9.34 -8.81
CA VAL A 48 19.88 8.49 -8.72
C VAL A 48 19.44 7.04 -8.56
N GLY A 49 20.15 6.13 -9.18
CA GLY A 49 19.88 4.70 -9.10
C GLY A 49 19.35 4.10 -10.41
N PHE A 50 18.90 2.86 -10.35
CA PHE A 50 18.48 2.08 -11.53
C PHE A 50 17.22 2.63 -12.23
N ASP A 51 16.41 3.41 -11.52
CA ASP A 51 15.14 3.97 -11.99
C ASP A 51 15.20 5.50 -12.21
N ALA A 52 16.40 6.11 -12.15
CA ALA A 52 16.61 7.54 -12.31
C ALA A 52 16.09 8.13 -13.65
N GLY A 53 15.85 7.29 -14.66
CA GLY A 53 15.29 7.71 -15.95
C GLY A 53 13.78 7.93 -15.98
N GLN A 54 13.05 7.63 -14.91
CA GLN A 54 11.58 7.69 -14.91
C GLN A 54 11.01 9.09 -14.87
N ASN A 55 11.73 10.07 -14.31
CA ASN A 55 11.44 11.50 -14.26
C ASN A 55 9.95 11.85 -14.06
N TYR A 56 9.46 11.62 -12.85
CA TYR A 56 8.07 11.89 -12.48
C TYR A 56 7.94 13.17 -11.65
N VAL A 57 7.36 14.22 -12.23
CA VAL A 57 7.09 15.49 -11.54
C VAL A 57 5.59 15.62 -11.31
N PRO A 58 5.11 15.48 -10.05
CA PRO A 58 3.69 15.52 -9.74
C PRO A 58 3.04 16.87 -9.99
N GLY A 59 1.71 16.91 -9.95
CA GLY A 59 0.94 18.16 -9.81
C GLY A 59 1.19 18.82 -8.45
N ASN A 60 0.66 20.02 -8.27
CA ASN A 60 0.71 20.70 -6.97
C ASN A 60 -0.32 20.12 -5.99
N GLN A 61 -1.39 19.56 -6.52
CA GLN A 61 -2.48 18.94 -5.77
C GLN A 61 -2.72 17.52 -6.25
N LEU A 62 -3.08 16.64 -5.32
CA LEU A 62 -3.53 15.29 -5.61
C LEU A 62 -4.94 15.09 -5.07
N GLN A 63 -5.58 14.06 -5.58
CA GLN A 63 -6.95 13.69 -5.21
C GLN A 63 -6.99 12.27 -4.66
N ILE A 64 -7.86 12.03 -3.67
CA ILE A 64 -8.28 10.67 -3.32
C ILE A 64 -9.60 10.40 -4.02
N ILE A 65 -9.63 9.31 -4.75
CA ILE A 65 -10.81 8.86 -5.47
C ILE A 65 -11.31 7.57 -4.84
N ASP A 66 -12.61 7.55 -4.54
CA ASP A 66 -13.29 6.34 -4.11
C ASP A 66 -13.33 5.33 -5.27
N ALA A 67 -12.83 4.13 -5.02
CA ALA A 67 -12.62 3.14 -6.07
C ALA A 67 -13.93 2.57 -6.65
N ASP A 68 -15.03 2.64 -5.90
CA ASP A 68 -16.33 2.12 -6.30
C ASP A 68 -17.16 3.19 -7.04
N SER A 69 -17.35 4.34 -6.40
CA SER A 69 -18.16 5.43 -6.95
C SER A 69 -17.45 6.29 -7.99
N LYS A 70 -16.12 6.20 -8.08
CA LYS A 70 -15.24 7.03 -8.94
C LYS A 70 -15.29 8.53 -8.63
N LYS A 71 -15.78 8.90 -7.46
CA LYS A 71 -15.85 10.29 -7.03
C LYS A 71 -14.61 10.72 -6.29
N VAL A 72 -14.22 11.97 -6.48
CA VAL A 72 -13.22 12.62 -5.63
C VAL A 72 -13.83 12.80 -4.24
N VAL A 73 -13.16 12.29 -3.21
CA VAL A 73 -13.57 12.35 -1.81
C VAL A 73 -12.65 13.20 -0.95
N PHE A 74 -11.46 13.48 -1.42
CA PHE A 74 -10.49 14.37 -0.77
C PHE A 74 -9.57 14.97 -1.84
N GLU A 75 -9.15 16.22 -1.63
CA GLU A 75 -8.15 16.90 -2.43
C GLU A 75 -7.24 17.70 -1.51
N GLY A 76 -5.96 17.72 -1.79
CA GLY A 76 -4.99 18.42 -0.96
C GLY A 76 -3.69 18.72 -1.69
N ASP A 77 -2.90 19.59 -1.09
CA ASP A 77 -1.61 20.02 -1.59
C ASP A 77 -0.51 18.99 -1.29
N LEU A 78 0.52 19.00 -2.13
CA LEU A 78 1.74 18.25 -1.90
C LEU A 78 2.75 19.10 -1.11
N GLU A 79 3.33 18.52 -0.08
CA GLU A 79 4.45 19.09 0.66
C GLU A 79 5.78 18.56 0.14
N TYR A 80 6.63 19.42 -0.40
CA TYR A 80 7.97 19.04 -0.85
C TYR A 80 8.92 18.84 0.34
N LYS A 81 9.59 17.70 0.39
CA LYS A 81 10.39 17.28 1.55
C LYS A 81 11.90 17.31 1.36
N THR A 82 12.39 17.30 0.14
CA THR A 82 13.82 17.22 -0.13
C THR A 82 14.52 18.57 -0.31
N ASN A 83 13.83 19.71 -0.09
CA ASN A 83 14.39 21.08 -0.11
C ASN A 83 15.23 21.42 -1.35
N GLY A 84 14.89 20.84 -2.52
CA GLY A 84 15.58 21.09 -3.78
C GLY A 84 16.81 20.18 -4.02
N GLU A 85 17.14 19.32 -3.08
CA GLU A 85 18.18 18.32 -3.24
C GLU A 85 17.57 16.91 -3.23
N ASN A 86 18.28 15.94 -3.82
CA ASN A 86 17.88 14.55 -3.70
C ASN A 86 18.15 14.07 -2.27
N ASP A 87 17.29 13.19 -1.76
CA ASP A 87 17.60 12.52 -0.51
C ASP A 87 18.91 11.72 -0.66
N ALA A 88 19.87 11.97 0.22
CA ALA A 88 21.19 11.35 0.16
C ALA A 88 21.14 9.81 0.32
N THR A 89 20.09 9.29 0.93
CA THR A 89 19.92 7.84 1.18
C THR A 89 19.29 7.13 0.00
N TYR A 90 18.27 7.73 -0.62
CA TYR A 90 17.45 7.08 -1.67
C TYR A 90 17.72 7.63 -3.06
N GLY A 91 18.29 8.83 -3.16
CA GLY A 91 18.52 9.51 -4.43
C GLY A 91 17.26 10.06 -5.10
N ASP A 92 16.16 10.22 -4.35
CA ASP A 92 14.87 10.68 -4.86
C ASP A 92 14.57 12.13 -4.44
N GLU A 93 13.86 12.86 -5.28
CA GLU A 93 13.02 13.98 -4.85
C GLU A 93 11.72 13.42 -4.28
N VAL A 94 11.26 13.95 -3.13
CA VAL A 94 10.13 13.39 -2.39
C VAL A 94 9.12 14.47 -2.02
N TRP A 95 7.85 14.16 -2.20
CA TRP A 95 6.70 14.92 -1.72
C TRP A 95 5.83 14.05 -0.84
N TRP A 96 5.23 14.66 0.17
CA TRP A 96 4.21 14.06 1.01
C TRP A 96 2.85 14.58 0.63
N PHE A 97 1.91 13.67 0.56
CA PHE A 97 0.49 13.97 0.42
C PHE A 97 -0.24 13.46 1.64
N ASP A 98 -0.61 14.38 2.53
CA ASP A 98 -1.33 14.06 3.77
C ASP A 98 -2.84 14.10 3.50
N PHE A 99 -3.49 12.97 3.74
CA PHE A 99 -4.94 12.80 3.65
C PHE A 99 -5.54 12.25 4.96
N SER A 100 -4.91 12.56 6.09
CA SER A 100 -5.31 12.09 7.43
C SER A 100 -6.74 12.43 7.80
N GLU A 101 -7.28 13.52 7.24
CA GLU A 101 -8.67 13.95 7.46
C GLU A 101 -9.71 12.98 6.86
N LEU A 102 -9.35 12.18 5.86
CA LEU A 102 -10.25 11.17 5.30
C LEU A 102 -10.32 9.97 6.24
N THR A 103 -11.38 9.86 7.03
CA THR A 103 -11.56 8.81 8.05
C THR A 103 -12.57 7.73 7.66
N THR A 104 -13.31 7.93 6.58
CA THR A 104 -14.38 7.03 6.13
C THR A 104 -13.80 5.71 5.63
N ASP A 105 -14.38 4.59 6.09
CA ASP A 105 -14.03 3.26 5.61
C ASP A 105 -14.35 3.11 4.13
N GLY A 106 -13.43 2.52 3.37
CA GLY A 106 -13.61 2.33 1.93
C GLY A 106 -12.36 1.83 1.22
N THR A 107 -12.47 1.72 -0.11
CA THR A 107 -11.35 1.43 -1.00
C THR A 107 -11.08 2.65 -1.87
N TYR A 108 -9.84 3.08 -1.90
CA TYR A 108 -9.44 4.35 -2.51
C TYR A 108 -8.18 4.20 -3.34
N TYR A 109 -7.88 5.21 -4.13
CA TYR A 109 -6.57 5.41 -4.75
C TYR A 109 -6.23 6.91 -4.81
N VAL A 110 -4.95 7.22 -4.79
CA VAL A 110 -4.44 8.57 -5.02
C VAL A 110 -4.37 8.80 -6.53
N TYR A 111 -4.84 9.94 -6.98
CA TYR A 111 -4.82 10.35 -8.39
C TYR A 111 -4.09 11.67 -8.56
N ASP A 112 -3.19 11.72 -9.56
CA ASP A 112 -2.53 12.92 -10.01
C ASP A 112 -3.20 13.43 -11.30
N PRO A 113 -4.01 14.49 -11.21
CA PRO A 113 -4.70 15.03 -12.38
C PRO A 113 -3.76 15.54 -13.47
N LYS A 114 -2.60 16.12 -13.08
CA LYS A 114 -1.62 16.68 -14.03
C LYS A 114 -1.07 15.59 -14.96
N ASN A 115 -0.75 14.44 -14.40
CA ASN A 115 -0.13 13.36 -15.17
C ASN A 115 -1.13 12.29 -15.63
N SER A 116 -2.41 12.40 -15.24
CA SER A 116 -3.46 11.38 -15.46
C SER A 116 -3.03 9.99 -14.95
N MET A 117 -2.32 9.96 -13.82
CA MET A 117 -1.79 8.75 -13.21
C MET A 117 -2.35 8.53 -11.81
N ARG A 118 -2.40 7.28 -11.38
CA ARG A 118 -2.88 6.92 -10.06
C ARG A 118 -1.99 5.92 -9.35
N SER A 119 -2.12 5.86 -8.01
CA SER A 119 -1.54 4.80 -7.20
C SER A 119 -2.24 3.46 -7.41
N TYR A 120 -1.70 2.40 -6.82
CA TYR A 120 -2.47 1.21 -6.49
C TYR A 120 -3.63 1.58 -5.55
N SER A 121 -4.66 0.73 -5.52
CA SER A 121 -5.76 0.93 -4.57
C SER A 121 -5.34 0.49 -3.17
N PHE A 122 -5.87 1.17 -2.15
CA PHE A 122 -5.67 0.86 -0.74
C PHE A 122 -6.99 0.92 0.01
N ARG A 123 -7.01 0.36 1.21
CA ARG A 123 -8.20 0.41 2.08
C ARG A 123 -7.97 1.35 3.26
N ILE A 124 -9.03 2.04 3.66
CA ILE A 124 -9.16 2.65 4.98
C ILE A 124 -10.17 1.80 5.74
N ALA A 125 -9.76 1.23 6.87
CA ALA A 125 -10.65 0.47 7.77
C ALA A 125 -9.94 0.20 9.11
N ASP A 126 -10.69 0.19 10.20
CA ASP A 126 -10.11 -0.06 11.53
C ASP A 126 -9.49 -1.46 11.67
N ASN A 127 -9.98 -2.42 10.90
CA ASN A 127 -9.51 -3.81 10.93
C ASN A 127 -8.47 -4.16 9.85
N VAL A 128 -7.89 -3.15 9.18
CA VAL A 128 -7.01 -3.34 8.02
C VAL A 128 -5.79 -4.22 8.31
N TYR A 129 -5.27 -4.19 9.55
CA TYR A 129 -4.13 -5.01 9.96
C TYR A 129 -4.47 -6.37 10.56
N ASN A 130 -5.74 -6.75 10.68
CA ASN A 130 -6.13 -8.01 11.33
C ASN A 130 -5.57 -9.25 10.61
N SER A 131 -5.57 -9.25 9.28
CA SER A 131 -4.97 -10.35 8.50
C SER A 131 -3.45 -10.40 8.67
N VAL A 132 -2.80 -9.24 8.65
CA VAL A 132 -1.34 -9.11 8.82
C VAL A 132 -0.92 -9.63 10.20
N LEU A 133 -1.63 -9.22 11.26
CA LEU A 133 -1.39 -9.70 12.62
C LEU A 133 -1.55 -11.22 12.72
N LYS A 134 -2.64 -11.75 12.13
CA LYS A 134 -2.88 -13.20 12.11
C LYS A 134 -1.72 -13.95 11.45
N ASP A 135 -1.26 -13.47 10.31
CA ASP A 135 -0.18 -14.14 9.57
C ASP A 135 1.17 -14.01 10.28
N ALA A 136 1.45 -12.86 10.91
CA ALA A 136 2.63 -12.67 11.75
C ALA A 136 2.65 -13.64 12.95
N VAL A 137 1.52 -13.82 13.65
CA VAL A 137 1.40 -14.78 14.75
C VAL A 137 1.53 -16.22 14.24
N ARG A 138 0.94 -16.53 13.07
CA ARG A 138 1.08 -17.86 12.45
C ARG A 138 2.52 -18.20 12.10
N MET A 139 3.33 -17.25 11.68
CA MET A 139 4.76 -17.47 11.46
C MET A 139 5.44 -18.03 12.71
N LEU A 140 5.19 -17.42 13.87
CA LEU A 140 5.73 -17.92 15.15
C LEU A 140 5.23 -19.32 15.47
N PHE A 141 3.96 -19.61 15.19
CA PHE A 141 3.39 -20.95 15.39
C PHE A 141 4.10 -22.01 14.53
N TYR A 142 4.37 -21.72 13.26
CA TYR A 142 5.05 -22.68 12.36
C TYR A 142 6.53 -22.90 12.70
N GLN A 143 7.19 -21.94 13.33
CA GLN A 143 8.59 -22.05 13.74
C GLN A 143 8.78 -22.83 15.05
N ARG A 144 7.71 -23.16 15.77
CA ARG A 144 7.82 -23.89 17.05
C ARG A 144 8.31 -25.31 16.83
N ALA A 145 9.34 -25.68 17.59
CA ALA A 145 9.79 -27.06 17.77
C ALA A 145 9.13 -27.69 19.02
N GLY A 146 9.26 -29.00 19.21
CA GLY A 146 8.78 -29.72 20.38
C GLY A 146 7.28 -29.91 20.46
N CYS A 147 6.51 -29.51 19.46
CA CYS A 147 5.07 -29.74 19.37
C CYS A 147 4.62 -29.98 17.93
N ASP A 148 3.61 -30.84 17.78
CA ASP A 148 3.00 -31.09 16.49
C ASP A 148 2.21 -29.86 15.98
N LYS A 149 2.30 -29.62 14.69
CA LYS A 149 1.53 -28.62 13.95
C LYS A 149 0.32 -29.29 13.33
N LYS A 150 -0.71 -29.53 14.15
CA LYS A 150 -1.91 -30.26 13.73
C LYS A 150 -2.59 -29.60 12.53
N ALA A 151 -3.02 -30.38 11.55
CA ALA A 151 -3.72 -29.93 10.36
C ALA A 151 -4.95 -29.06 10.65
N LYS A 152 -5.62 -29.28 11.80
CA LYS A 152 -6.74 -28.45 12.27
C LYS A 152 -6.38 -26.97 12.41
N TYR A 153 -5.15 -26.66 12.82
CA TYR A 153 -4.67 -25.29 13.06
C TYR A 153 -3.74 -24.80 11.95
N ALA A 154 -2.87 -25.69 11.46
CA ALA A 154 -1.89 -25.36 10.43
C ALA A 154 -2.49 -25.35 9.02
N GLY A 155 -3.54 -26.15 8.77
CA GLY A 155 -3.96 -26.54 7.44
C GLY A 155 -3.19 -27.78 6.95
N LYS A 156 -3.78 -28.57 6.08
CA LYS A 156 -3.19 -29.85 5.61
C LYS A 156 -1.82 -29.69 4.97
N ALA A 157 -1.61 -28.61 4.22
CA ALA A 157 -0.34 -28.35 3.51
C ALA A 157 0.82 -27.96 4.42
N TRP A 158 0.54 -27.57 5.68
CA TRP A 158 1.51 -27.04 6.62
C TRP A 158 1.52 -27.81 7.95
N ALA A 159 0.80 -28.95 7.97
CA ALA A 159 0.84 -29.85 9.12
C ALA A 159 2.18 -30.58 9.16
N ASP A 160 2.70 -30.73 10.36
CA ASP A 160 3.99 -31.36 10.62
C ASP A 160 4.01 -31.96 12.03
N ASP A 161 4.72 -33.06 12.17
CA ASP A 161 4.90 -33.71 13.45
C ASP A 161 5.82 -32.90 14.37
N ALA A 162 5.82 -33.22 15.66
CA ALA A 162 6.73 -32.61 16.61
C ALA A 162 8.18 -32.98 16.27
N SER A 163 9.05 -31.98 16.32
CA SER A 163 10.49 -32.14 16.11
C SER A 163 11.27 -31.77 17.37
N HIS A 164 12.54 -32.11 17.44
CA HIS A 164 13.43 -31.80 18.58
C HIS A 164 12.90 -32.33 19.91
N LEU A 165 12.44 -33.61 19.91
CA LEU A 165 11.88 -34.28 21.08
C LEU A 165 12.93 -34.99 21.95
N ASP A 166 14.07 -35.30 21.36
CA ASP A 166 15.15 -35.98 22.07
C ASP A 166 15.95 -34.99 22.91
N ALA A 167 16.27 -35.40 24.13
CA ALA A 167 17.10 -34.60 25.01
C ALA A 167 18.51 -34.46 24.42
N LEU A 168 19.06 -33.24 24.45
CA LEU A 168 20.46 -32.95 24.00
C LEU A 168 20.73 -33.31 22.55
N GLN A 169 19.83 -32.96 21.64
CA GLN A 169 20.07 -33.14 20.19
C GLN A 169 21.31 -32.37 19.70
N ASP A 170 21.61 -31.24 20.31
CA ASP A 170 22.85 -30.52 20.12
C ASP A 170 23.70 -30.64 21.40
N SER A 171 24.66 -31.56 21.37
CA SER A 171 25.56 -31.79 22.50
C SER A 171 26.50 -30.62 22.77
N HIS A 172 26.64 -29.70 21.84
CA HIS A 172 27.44 -28.48 21.96
C HIS A 172 26.66 -27.28 22.42
N CYS A 173 25.32 -27.40 22.54
CA CYS A 173 24.48 -26.30 23.03
C CYS A 173 24.88 -25.91 24.45
N ARG A 174 25.07 -24.63 24.70
CA ARG A 174 25.40 -24.04 25.99
C ARG A 174 24.38 -22.97 26.35
N LEU A 175 24.16 -22.81 27.65
CA LEU A 175 23.44 -21.62 28.12
C LEU A 175 24.37 -20.41 27.96
N PHE A 176 23.86 -19.38 27.35
CA PHE A 176 24.56 -18.10 27.32
C PHE A 176 24.55 -17.49 28.71
N SER A 177 25.70 -17.28 29.29
CA SER A 177 25.85 -16.68 30.62
C SER A 177 26.41 -15.26 30.54
N SER A 178 27.40 -15.05 29.67
CA SER A 178 27.96 -13.71 29.40
C SER A 178 28.66 -13.68 28.04
N PRO A 179 28.93 -12.51 27.46
CA PRO A 179 29.76 -12.38 26.25
C PRO A 179 31.19 -12.91 26.42
N ASP A 180 31.66 -13.00 27.65
CA ASP A 180 33.04 -13.41 27.98
C ASP A 180 33.20 -14.95 28.10
N ASP A 181 32.07 -15.69 28.01
CA ASP A 181 32.06 -17.15 28.09
C ASP A 181 32.04 -17.84 26.71
N ALA A 182 32.37 -17.16 25.63
CA ALA A 182 32.32 -17.64 24.25
C ALA A 182 33.66 -18.22 23.78
#